data_c462f07bec7e5c96a7e378c26348ae24
#
_entry.id   c462f07bec7e5c96a7e378c26348ae24
#
_cell.length_a   1.000
_cell.length_b   1.000
_cell.length_c   1.000
_cell.angle_alpha   90.00
_cell.angle_beta   90.00
_cell.angle_gamma   90.00
#
_symmetry.space_group_name_H-M   'P 1'
#
loop_
_entity.id
_entity.type
_entity.pdbx_description
1 polymer ?
#
loop_
_entity_poly.entity_id
_entity_poly.type
_entity_poly.pdbx_seq_one_letter_code
_entity_poly.pdbx_strand_id
1 'polypeptide(L)'
;MGSAVTVLAVALLVSCVVWVPLLLVVDLVRRQWRFPLVRFVAFGMLWSWLEASGLVVAVLLSVVGQGRNLAANYRLQAWWTRNIVRALRITVGLRIEVEGFNELGTGPFIALCRHASLADSVMSAWVFTDHAHLKPRYVLKKELKMDPCLDVVGHRLPNYFIDRKSANVSSELQGIEQMAAGLAEDEVAVIFPEGSRANNTKRARALDKLRTRLPERAERLEKLQYLLPPKPAGASALLAAVPHANVITMWHSGFDGLDTFRGIVHHLAQRAIRVHVKITEHHRATVASGEAFVDWLDEQWLVMDDAVSRHVSRVLIPLSGGEHG
;
A
#
# COMPACT_ATOMS: atom_id res chain seq x y z
N MET A 1 13.85 -19.40 -1.01
CA MET A 1 13.85 -17.92 -0.91
C MET A 1 14.10 -17.41 0.51
N GLY A 2 13.50 -17.99 1.56
CA GLY A 2 13.74 -17.57 2.96
C GLY A 2 15.23 -17.61 3.37
N SER A 3 15.96 -18.63 2.94
CA SER A 3 17.41 -18.71 3.17
C SER A 3 18.21 -17.55 2.54
N ALA A 4 17.81 -17.08 1.36
CA ALA A 4 18.50 -15.97 0.69
C ALA A 4 18.31 -14.65 1.47
N VAL A 5 17.13 -14.38 2.02
CA VAL A 5 16.87 -13.19 2.84
C VAL A 5 17.62 -13.25 4.17
N THR A 6 17.68 -14.42 4.80
CA THR A 6 18.48 -14.61 6.03
C THR A 6 19.98 -14.42 5.75
N VAL A 7 20.50 -14.97 4.65
CA VAL A 7 21.88 -14.75 4.23
C VAL A 7 22.15 -13.26 3.97
N LEU A 8 21.23 -12.56 3.30
CA LEU A 8 21.35 -11.13 3.07
C LEU A 8 21.36 -10.35 4.40
N ALA A 9 20.49 -10.68 5.35
CA ALA A 9 20.43 -10.03 6.66
C ALA A 9 21.76 -10.17 7.42
N VAL A 10 22.31 -11.40 7.47
CA VAL A 10 23.59 -11.69 8.10
C VAL A 10 24.74 -10.99 7.36
N ALA A 11 24.77 -11.06 6.03
CA ALA A 11 25.81 -10.41 5.23
C ALA A 11 25.83 -8.89 5.43
N LEU A 12 24.67 -8.23 5.43
CA LEU A 12 24.57 -6.79 5.67
C LEU A 12 24.99 -6.42 7.10
N LEU A 13 24.68 -7.24 8.10
CA LEU A 13 25.10 -7.01 9.47
C LEU A 13 26.60 -7.17 9.64
N VAL A 14 27.18 -8.30 9.18
CA VAL A 14 28.61 -8.59 9.33
C VAL A 14 29.45 -7.58 8.54
N SER A 15 29.00 -7.20 7.34
CA SER A 15 29.71 -6.22 6.51
C SER A 15 29.46 -4.76 6.88
N CYS A 16 28.67 -4.46 7.92
CA CYS A 16 28.32 -3.07 8.29
C CYS A 16 29.54 -2.21 8.62
N VAL A 17 30.60 -2.81 9.18
CA VAL A 17 31.88 -2.15 9.46
C VAL A 17 32.58 -1.65 8.19
N VAL A 18 32.22 -2.19 7.01
CA VAL A 18 32.76 -1.80 5.71
C VAL A 18 31.80 -0.84 4.99
N TRP A 19 30.54 -1.24 4.80
CA TRP A 19 29.62 -0.44 3.98
C TRP A 19 29.18 0.85 4.65
N VAL A 20 29.11 0.91 6.00
CA VAL A 20 28.73 2.16 6.68
C VAL A 20 29.74 3.27 6.40
N PRO A 21 31.07 3.11 6.69
CA PRO A 21 32.04 4.15 6.40
C PRO A 21 32.16 4.44 4.90
N LEU A 22 32.06 3.41 4.04
CA LEU A 22 32.11 3.60 2.59
C LEU A 22 30.95 4.49 2.10
N LEU A 23 29.72 4.18 2.49
CA LEU A 23 28.55 4.97 2.09
C LEU A 23 28.53 6.35 2.73
N LEU A 24 29.04 6.52 3.96
CA LEU A 24 29.25 7.82 4.58
C LEU A 24 30.22 8.68 3.75
N VAL A 25 31.35 8.11 3.33
CA VAL A 25 32.31 8.81 2.46
C VAL A 25 31.66 9.19 1.12
N VAL A 26 30.91 8.28 0.50
CA VAL A 26 30.21 8.57 -0.76
C VAL A 26 29.18 9.69 -0.58
N ASP A 27 28.37 9.64 0.47
CA ASP A 27 27.39 10.69 0.76
C ASP A 27 28.07 12.03 1.04
N LEU A 28 29.19 12.05 1.79
CA LEU A 28 29.98 13.25 2.07
C LEU A 28 30.62 13.85 0.81
N VAL A 29 31.25 13.03 -0.03
CA VAL A 29 31.84 13.48 -1.30
C VAL A 29 30.76 14.08 -2.23
N ARG A 30 29.56 13.52 -2.19
CA ARG A 30 28.39 14.05 -2.89
C ARG A 30 27.73 15.25 -2.20
N ARG A 31 28.27 15.70 -1.08
CA ARG A 31 27.72 16.77 -0.23
C ARG A 31 26.28 16.49 0.23
N GLN A 32 25.97 15.21 0.47
CA GLN A 32 24.65 14.74 0.90
C GLN A 32 24.61 14.61 2.43
N TRP A 33 24.50 15.72 3.12
CA TRP A 33 24.54 15.80 4.60
C TRP A 33 23.41 15.03 5.32
N ARG A 34 22.42 14.57 4.59
CA ARG A 34 21.32 13.75 5.13
C ARG A 34 21.60 12.25 5.02
N PHE A 35 22.76 11.86 4.51
CA PHE A 35 23.21 10.47 4.38
C PHE A 35 22.18 9.51 3.75
N PRO A 36 21.63 9.81 2.57
CA PRO A 36 20.55 9.04 1.97
C PRO A 36 20.92 7.57 1.66
N LEU A 37 22.16 7.31 1.24
CA LEU A 37 22.61 5.95 0.94
C LEU A 37 22.72 5.11 2.21
N VAL A 38 23.37 5.65 3.26
CA VAL A 38 23.46 4.97 4.56
C VAL A 38 22.08 4.64 5.10
N ARG A 39 21.17 5.61 5.11
CA ARG A 39 19.80 5.45 5.61
C ARG A 39 19.01 4.41 4.82
N PHE A 40 19.18 4.40 3.50
CA PHE A 40 18.52 3.43 2.64
C PHE A 40 19.02 1.99 2.89
N VAL A 41 20.35 1.80 2.98
CA VAL A 41 20.92 0.46 3.24
C VAL A 41 20.61 -0.01 4.66
N ALA A 42 20.61 0.91 5.65
CA ALA A 42 20.18 0.61 7.02
C ALA A 42 18.72 0.14 7.07
N PHE A 43 17.82 0.76 6.29
CA PHE A 43 16.46 0.24 6.12
C PHE A 43 16.45 -1.16 5.51
N GLY A 44 17.20 -1.40 4.44
CA GLY A 44 17.30 -2.72 3.79
C GLY A 44 17.79 -3.81 4.76
N MET A 45 18.75 -3.48 5.63
CA MET A 45 19.23 -4.39 6.68
C MET A 45 18.11 -4.71 7.68
N LEU A 46 17.43 -3.70 8.22
CA LEU A 46 16.33 -3.91 9.19
C LEU A 46 15.17 -4.69 8.55
N TRP A 47 14.81 -4.35 7.31
CA TRP A 47 13.79 -5.09 6.56
C TRP A 47 14.16 -6.57 6.41
N SER A 48 15.41 -6.88 6.02
CA SER A 48 15.88 -8.27 5.88
C SER A 48 15.79 -9.05 7.19
N TRP A 49 16.08 -8.41 8.32
CA TRP A 49 15.93 -9.02 9.65
C TRP A 49 14.46 -9.23 10.03
N LEU A 50 13.58 -8.29 9.70
CA LEU A 50 12.13 -8.45 9.92
C LEU A 50 11.56 -9.59 9.07
N GLU A 51 11.99 -9.73 7.81
CA GLU A 51 11.64 -10.87 6.94
C GLU A 51 12.10 -12.20 7.55
N ALA A 52 13.38 -12.29 7.93
CA ALA A 52 13.93 -13.50 8.53
C ALA A 52 13.19 -13.84 9.85
N SER A 53 12.94 -12.86 10.70
CA SER A 53 12.22 -13.04 11.97
C SER A 53 10.77 -13.47 11.73
N GLY A 54 10.08 -12.86 10.78
CA GLY A 54 8.71 -13.23 10.39
C GLY A 54 8.62 -14.68 9.93
N LEU A 55 9.58 -15.14 9.11
CA LEU A 55 9.66 -16.53 8.65
C LEU A 55 9.93 -17.48 9.81
N VAL A 56 10.85 -17.15 10.72
CA VAL A 56 11.12 -17.97 11.92
C VAL A 56 9.86 -18.13 12.77
N VAL A 57 9.15 -17.01 13.05
CA VAL A 57 7.89 -17.06 13.81
C VAL A 57 6.84 -17.89 13.07
N ALA A 58 6.71 -17.72 11.74
CA ALA A 58 5.78 -18.52 10.94
C ALA A 58 6.10 -20.02 11.01
N VAL A 59 7.38 -20.43 10.97
CA VAL A 59 7.80 -21.82 11.15
C VAL A 59 7.48 -22.31 12.55
N LEU A 60 7.80 -21.53 13.59
CA LEU A 60 7.48 -21.89 14.99
C LEU A 60 5.97 -22.09 15.19
N LEU A 61 5.14 -21.22 14.63
CA LEU A 61 3.68 -21.39 14.64
C LEU A 61 3.26 -22.72 13.99
N SER A 62 3.92 -23.16 12.93
CA SER A 62 3.65 -24.46 12.31
C SER A 62 4.05 -25.63 13.22
N VAL A 63 5.24 -25.55 13.84
CA VAL A 63 5.76 -26.61 14.73
C VAL A 63 4.84 -26.81 15.93
N VAL A 64 4.30 -25.73 16.51
CA VAL A 64 3.36 -25.81 17.65
C VAL A 64 1.90 -26.04 17.23
N GLY A 65 1.64 -26.40 15.98
CA GLY A 65 0.30 -26.69 15.47
C GLY A 65 -0.59 -25.45 15.24
N GLN A 66 -0.04 -24.23 15.35
CA GLN A 66 -0.76 -22.96 15.19
C GLN A 66 -0.63 -22.36 13.78
N GLY A 67 -0.03 -23.07 12.83
CA GLY A 67 0.22 -22.57 11.48
C GLY A 67 -1.03 -22.12 10.71
N ARG A 68 -2.19 -22.73 10.99
CA ARG A 68 -3.50 -22.38 10.40
C ARG A 68 -4.37 -21.49 11.30
N ASN A 69 -3.88 -21.10 12.48
CA ASN A 69 -4.62 -20.22 13.39
C ASN A 69 -4.63 -18.79 12.83
N LEU A 70 -5.80 -18.34 12.38
CA LEU A 70 -5.98 -17.01 11.76
C LEU A 70 -5.57 -15.88 12.71
N ALA A 71 -5.98 -15.95 13.98
CA ALA A 71 -5.65 -14.92 14.96
C ALA A 71 -4.14 -14.80 15.20
N ALA A 72 -3.41 -15.93 15.21
CA ALA A 72 -1.95 -15.93 15.34
C ALA A 72 -1.27 -15.31 14.10
N ASN A 73 -1.75 -15.63 12.89
CA ASN A 73 -1.21 -15.10 11.65
C ASN A 73 -1.55 -13.61 11.47
N TYR A 74 -2.74 -13.13 11.86
CA TYR A 74 -3.06 -11.70 11.90
C TYR A 74 -2.19 -10.93 12.90
N ARG A 75 -1.91 -11.50 14.09
CA ARG A 75 -0.96 -10.89 15.04
C ARG A 75 0.45 -10.81 14.47
N LEU A 76 0.89 -11.84 13.74
CA LEU A 76 2.19 -11.83 13.05
C LEU A 76 2.22 -10.75 11.96
N GLN A 77 1.18 -10.62 11.14
CA GLN A 77 1.05 -9.56 10.13
C GLN A 77 1.11 -8.17 10.78
N ALA A 78 0.34 -7.92 11.83
CA ALA A 78 0.33 -6.65 12.54
C ALA A 78 1.70 -6.33 13.17
N TRP A 79 2.37 -7.32 13.78
CA TRP A 79 3.73 -7.17 14.31
C TRP A 79 4.71 -6.80 13.19
N TRP A 80 4.66 -7.49 12.06
CA TRP A 80 5.56 -7.29 10.94
C TRP A 80 5.37 -5.90 10.31
N THR A 81 4.15 -5.51 9.99
CA THR A 81 3.86 -4.18 9.39
C THR A 81 4.21 -3.03 10.33
N ARG A 82 3.90 -3.16 11.62
CA ARG A 82 4.28 -2.17 12.65
C ARG A 82 5.78 -1.97 12.73
N ASN A 83 6.56 -3.06 12.71
CA ASN A 83 8.01 -2.97 12.80
C ASN A 83 8.65 -2.48 11.51
N ILE A 84 8.08 -2.75 10.33
CA ILE A 84 8.54 -2.11 9.07
C ILE A 84 8.30 -0.61 9.12
N VAL A 85 7.12 -0.15 9.55
CA VAL A 85 6.84 1.29 9.70
C VAL A 85 7.79 1.92 10.73
N ARG A 86 8.09 1.22 11.85
CA ARG A 86 9.08 1.66 12.83
C ARG A 86 10.49 1.76 12.22
N ALA A 87 10.91 0.76 11.44
CA ALA A 87 12.19 0.77 10.73
C ALA A 87 12.28 1.97 9.76
N LEU A 88 11.22 2.23 8.99
CA LEU A 88 11.13 3.41 8.12
C LEU A 88 11.20 4.73 8.91
N ARG A 89 10.54 4.81 10.07
CA ARG A 89 10.64 5.99 10.95
C ARG A 89 12.06 6.25 11.43
N ILE A 90 12.74 5.21 11.88
CA ILE A 90 14.10 5.31 12.44
C ILE A 90 15.13 5.59 11.35
N THR A 91 15.10 4.87 10.23
CA THR A 91 16.13 4.95 9.19
C THR A 91 15.91 6.10 8.23
N VAL A 92 14.70 6.22 7.65
CA VAL A 92 14.42 7.22 6.62
C VAL A 92 13.65 8.43 7.12
N GLY A 93 13.33 8.46 8.42
CA GLY A 93 12.63 9.60 9.04
C GLY A 93 11.19 9.75 8.56
N LEU A 94 10.53 8.63 8.24
CA LEU A 94 9.15 8.61 7.83
C LEU A 94 8.23 9.16 8.93
N ARG A 95 7.37 10.09 8.57
CA ARG A 95 6.28 10.58 9.42
C ARG A 95 4.97 10.31 8.72
N ILE A 96 4.03 9.67 9.41
CA ILE A 96 2.72 9.34 8.87
C ILE A 96 1.67 9.97 9.78
N GLU A 97 0.78 10.74 9.18
CA GLU A 97 -0.43 11.29 9.79
C GLU A 97 -1.61 10.54 9.18
N VAL A 98 -2.49 10.01 10.03
CA VAL A 98 -3.66 9.22 9.59
C VAL A 98 -4.92 9.90 10.11
N GLU A 99 -5.85 10.19 9.21
CA GLU A 99 -7.14 10.80 9.52
C GLU A 99 -8.31 9.90 9.11
N GLY A 100 -9.44 10.05 9.79
CA GLY A 100 -10.72 9.42 9.45
C GLY A 100 -10.94 8.03 10.05
N PHE A 101 -9.94 7.41 10.68
CA PHE A 101 -10.07 6.06 11.24
C PHE A 101 -10.96 6.01 12.50
N ASN A 102 -11.03 7.09 13.27
CA ASN A 102 -11.91 7.21 14.45
C ASN A 102 -13.39 7.39 14.09
N GLU A 103 -13.67 7.69 12.82
CA GLU A 103 -15.01 7.93 12.31
C GLU A 103 -15.64 6.68 11.72
N LEU A 104 -14.88 5.56 11.67
CA LEU A 104 -15.36 4.30 11.13
C LEU A 104 -16.42 3.69 12.06
N GLY A 105 -17.53 3.31 11.45
CA GLY A 105 -18.60 2.56 12.10
C GLY A 105 -18.24 1.08 12.31
N THR A 106 -19.28 0.26 12.41
CA THR A 106 -19.14 -1.19 12.47
C THR A 106 -19.09 -1.76 11.05
N GLY A 107 -18.12 -2.65 10.75
CA GLY A 107 -18.01 -3.33 9.47
C GLY A 107 -19.08 -4.39 9.23
N PRO A 108 -18.92 -5.25 8.22
CA PRO A 108 -17.70 -5.41 7.42
C PRO A 108 -17.42 -4.28 6.45
N PHE A 109 -16.15 -4.19 5.98
CA PHE A 109 -15.74 -3.12 5.09
C PHE A 109 -15.12 -3.64 3.79
N ILE A 110 -15.31 -2.86 2.70
CA ILE A 110 -14.56 -2.98 1.45
C ILE A 110 -13.72 -1.72 1.28
N ALA A 111 -12.40 -1.85 1.27
CA ALA A 111 -11.49 -0.72 1.13
C ALA A 111 -10.95 -0.60 -0.29
N LEU A 112 -11.21 0.55 -0.90
CA LEU A 112 -10.74 0.97 -2.22
C LEU A 112 -9.57 1.93 -2.02
N CYS A 113 -8.34 1.45 -2.22
CA CYS A 113 -7.13 2.16 -1.86
C CYS A 113 -6.40 2.73 -3.09
N ARG A 114 -5.87 3.95 -2.97
CA ARG A 114 -4.92 4.53 -3.93
C ARG A 114 -3.64 3.70 -3.98
N HIS A 115 -3.04 3.59 -5.19
CA HIS A 115 -1.78 2.87 -5.40
C HIS A 115 -0.70 3.74 -6.07
N ALA A 116 0.24 4.26 -5.30
CA ALA A 116 1.33 5.11 -5.78
C ALA A 116 2.73 4.52 -5.59
N SER A 117 2.94 3.67 -4.56
CA SER A 117 4.27 3.21 -4.16
C SER A 117 4.34 1.72 -3.82
N LEU A 118 5.54 1.22 -3.55
CA LEU A 118 5.76 -0.12 -2.99
C LEU A 118 5.30 -0.23 -1.53
N ALA A 119 5.28 0.89 -0.81
CA ALA A 119 4.94 0.93 0.61
C ALA A 119 3.43 0.87 0.87
N ASP A 120 2.59 1.05 -0.15
CA ASP A 120 1.13 1.19 0.03
C ASP A 120 0.48 -0.02 0.69
N SER A 121 0.89 -1.24 0.31
CA SER A 121 0.35 -2.47 0.91
C SER A 121 0.73 -2.60 2.38
N VAL A 122 1.99 -2.28 2.73
CA VAL A 122 2.47 -2.30 4.12
C VAL A 122 1.80 -1.19 4.93
N MET A 123 1.70 0.01 4.35
CA MET A 123 1.05 1.16 4.99
C MET A 123 -0.42 0.88 5.23
N SER A 124 -1.17 0.39 4.23
CA SER A 124 -2.58 0.07 4.40
C SER A 124 -2.80 -1.02 5.44
N ALA A 125 -1.97 -2.07 5.45
CA ALA A 125 -2.04 -3.12 6.45
C ALA A 125 -1.78 -2.58 7.86
N TRP A 126 -0.78 -1.71 8.03
CA TRP A 126 -0.51 -1.05 9.30
C TRP A 126 -1.66 -0.13 9.73
N VAL A 127 -2.23 0.66 8.81
CA VAL A 127 -3.37 1.55 9.11
C VAL A 127 -4.59 0.74 9.54
N PHE A 128 -4.96 -0.31 8.80
CA PHE A 128 -6.12 -1.13 9.16
C PHE A 128 -5.90 -1.92 10.46
N THR A 129 -4.71 -2.46 10.68
CA THR A 129 -4.47 -3.28 11.90
C THR A 129 -4.21 -2.44 13.15
N ASP A 130 -3.42 -1.36 13.06
CA ASP A 130 -2.97 -0.59 14.24
C ASP A 130 -3.88 0.58 14.60
N HIS A 131 -4.53 1.22 13.61
CA HIS A 131 -5.41 2.36 13.83
C HIS A 131 -6.89 1.97 13.81
N ALA A 132 -7.32 1.23 12.80
CA ALA A 132 -8.73 0.84 12.66
C ALA A 132 -9.06 -0.47 13.38
N HIS A 133 -8.08 -1.21 13.90
CA HIS A 133 -8.25 -2.51 14.57
C HIS A 133 -9.00 -3.55 13.73
N LEU A 134 -8.84 -3.48 12.40
CA LEU A 134 -9.45 -4.38 11.44
C LEU A 134 -8.48 -5.48 11.00
N LYS A 135 -9.03 -6.60 10.53
CA LYS A 135 -8.31 -7.72 9.95
C LYS A 135 -8.40 -7.64 8.42
N PRO A 136 -7.34 -7.19 7.71
CA PRO A 136 -7.41 -7.02 6.28
C PRO A 136 -7.27 -8.35 5.52
N ARG A 137 -8.12 -8.53 4.50
CA ARG A 137 -8.02 -9.55 3.45
C ARG A 137 -7.68 -8.85 2.14
N TYR A 138 -6.60 -9.21 1.50
CA TYR A 138 -6.07 -8.50 0.35
C TYR A 138 -6.30 -9.20 -0.97
N VAL A 139 -6.62 -8.40 -2.00
CA VAL A 139 -6.39 -8.78 -3.39
C VAL A 139 -4.96 -8.40 -3.75
N LEU A 140 -4.07 -9.39 -3.74
CA LEU A 140 -2.63 -9.24 -3.95
C LEU A 140 -2.25 -9.62 -5.38
N LYS A 141 -1.16 -9.04 -5.87
CA LYS A 141 -0.58 -9.43 -7.14
C LYS A 141 0.18 -10.75 -7.00
N LYS A 142 0.02 -11.70 -7.93
CA LYS A 142 0.67 -13.02 -7.92
C LYS A 142 2.19 -12.96 -7.77
N GLU A 143 2.84 -11.96 -8.36
CA GLU A 143 4.28 -11.77 -8.29
C GLU A 143 4.77 -11.42 -6.87
N LEU A 144 3.89 -10.98 -5.97
CA LEU A 144 4.24 -10.74 -4.56
C LEU A 144 4.55 -12.03 -3.78
N LYS A 145 4.22 -13.22 -4.33
CA LYS A 145 4.70 -14.52 -3.82
C LYS A 145 6.23 -14.69 -3.86
N MET A 146 6.94 -13.77 -4.54
CA MET A 146 8.40 -13.73 -4.49
C MET A 146 8.95 -13.19 -3.17
N ASP A 147 8.15 -12.48 -2.37
CA ASP A 147 8.47 -12.10 -1.01
C ASP A 147 8.22 -13.29 -0.07
N PRO A 148 9.25 -13.81 0.63
CA PRO A 148 9.11 -15.06 1.38
C PRO A 148 8.16 -14.98 2.57
N CYS A 149 8.14 -13.86 3.29
CA CYS A 149 7.24 -13.69 4.42
C CYS A 149 5.79 -13.53 3.94
N LEU A 150 5.60 -12.74 2.88
CA LEU A 150 4.28 -12.53 2.28
C LEU A 150 3.75 -13.81 1.61
N ASP A 151 4.62 -14.63 1.01
CA ASP A 151 4.21 -15.93 0.46
C ASP A 151 3.69 -16.85 1.58
N VAL A 152 4.46 -17.03 2.66
CA VAL A 152 4.08 -17.93 3.74
C VAL A 152 2.88 -17.40 4.53
N VAL A 153 2.93 -16.18 5.04
CA VAL A 153 1.88 -15.61 5.90
C VAL A 153 0.67 -15.20 5.06
N GLY A 154 0.90 -14.66 3.86
CA GLY A 154 -0.16 -14.25 2.95
C GLY A 154 -1.08 -15.39 2.50
N HIS A 155 -0.56 -16.64 2.37
CA HIS A 155 -1.38 -17.81 2.09
C HIS A 155 -2.09 -18.40 3.32
N ARG A 156 -1.65 -18.05 4.53
CA ARG A 156 -2.31 -18.47 5.78
C ARG A 156 -3.46 -17.56 6.17
N LEU A 157 -3.46 -16.35 5.62
CA LEU A 157 -4.55 -15.39 5.75
C LEU A 157 -5.48 -15.51 4.54
N PRO A 158 -6.73 -15.11 4.63
CA PRO A 158 -7.70 -15.20 3.53
C PRO A 158 -7.44 -14.10 2.49
N ASN A 159 -6.26 -14.12 1.86
CA ASN A 159 -5.89 -13.26 0.76
C ASN A 159 -6.10 -13.96 -0.58
N TYR A 160 -6.32 -13.18 -1.65
CA TYR A 160 -6.37 -13.69 -3.01
C TYR A 160 -5.20 -13.15 -3.85
N PHE A 161 -4.43 -14.05 -4.49
CA PHE A 161 -3.31 -13.69 -5.35
C PHE A 161 -3.73 -13.70 -6.82
N ILE A 162 -4.13 -12.53 -7.32
CA ILE A 162 -4.65 -12.36 -8.69
C ILE A 162 -3.56 -12.48 -9.75
N ASP A 163 -3.82 -13.25 -10.80
CA ASP A 163 -3.01 -13.24 -12.03
C ASP A 163 -3.61 -12.26 -13.05
N ARG A 164 -3.05 -11.07 -13.14
CA ARG A 164 -3.51 -10.01 -14.06
C ARG A 164 -3.26 -10.31 -15.53
N LYS A 165 -2.52 -11.37 -15.83
CA LYS A 165 -2.26 -11.85 -17.20
C LYS A 165 -3.12 -13.05 -17.56
N SER A 166 -3.93 -13.52 -16.64
CA SER A 166 -4.86 -14.63 -16.87
C SER A 166 -5.79 -14.31 -18.04
N ALA A 167 -5.94 -15.27 -18.94
CA ALA A 167 -6.93 -15.22 -20.01
C ALA A 167 -8.36 -15.43 -19.45
N ASN A 168 -8.48 -16.05 -18.27
CA ASN A 168 -9.76 -16.34 -17.63
C ASN A 168 -10.08 -15.27 -16.56
N VAL A 169 -10.61 -14.14 -17.01
CA VAL A 169 -11.01 -13.03 -16.13
C VAL A 169 -12.12 -13.45 -15.16
N SER A 170 -13.06 -14.29 -15.59
CA SER A 170 -14.17 -14.75 -14.75
C SER A 170 -13.67 -15.54 -13.53
N SER A 171 -12.68 -16.43 -13.72
CA SER A 171 -12.08 -17.18 -12.61
C SER A 171 -11.36 -16.26 -11.60
N GLU A 172 -10.70 -15.20 -12.09
CA GLU A 172 -10.04 -14.23 -11.22
C GLU A 172 -11.06 -13.43 -10.40
N LEU A 173 -12.19 -13.02 -11.00
CA LEU A 173 -13.25 -12.33 -10.28
C LEU A 173 -13.93 -13.25 -9.27
N GLN A 174 -14.19 -14.50 -9.61
CA GLN A 174 -14.73 -15.50 -8.68
C GLN A 174 -13.79 -15.73 -7.48
N GLY A 175 -12.46 -15.73 -7.70
CA GLY A 175 -11.48 -15.82 -6.62
C GLY A 175 -11.53 -14.61 -5.68
N ILE A 176 -11.77 -13.41 -6.21
CA ILE A 176 -11.98 -12.18 -5.40
C ILE A 176 -13.27 -12.30 -4.58
N GLU A 177 -14.36 -12.75 -5.18
CA GLU A 177 -15.65 -12.97 -4.50
C GLU A 177 -15.50 -13.98 -3.36
N GLN A 178 -14.86 -15.12 -3.61
CA GLN A 178 -14.61 -16.16 -2.60
C GLN A 178 -13.77 -15.65 -1.44
N MET A 179 -12.75 -14.82 -1.71
CA MET A 179 -11.92 -14.20 -0.69
C MET A 179 -12.72 -13.27 0.24
N ALA A 180 -13.68 -12.54 -0.32
CA ALA A 180 -14.53 -11.61 0.43
C ALA A 180 -15.72 -12.28 1.10
N ALA A 181 -16.13 -13.47 0.64
CA ALA A 181 -17.27 -14.17 1.20
C ALA A 181 -17.10 -14.39 2.72
N GLY A 182 -18.20 -14.15 3.47
CA GLY A 182 -18.19 -14.30 4.93
C GLY A 182 -17.30 -13.31 5.68
N LEU A 183 -17.12 -12.11 5.14
CA LEU A 183 -16.38 -11.03 5.80
C LEU A 183 -17.07 -10.66 7.13
N ALA A 184 -16.33 -10.73 8.24
CA ALA A 184 -16.82 -10.40 9.57
C ALA A 184 -16.80 -8.88 9.84
N GLU A 185 -17.48 -8.45 10.90
CA GLU A 185 -17.58 -7.03 11.28
C GLU A 185 -16.22 -6.38 11.56
N ASP A 186 -15.23 -7.14 12.03
CA ASP A 186 -13.86 -6.69 12.29
C ASP A 186 -12.91 -6.93 11.12
N GLU A 187 -13.44 -7.19 9.91
CA GLU A 187 -12.65 -7.47 8.73
C GLU A 187 -12.86 -6.44 7.61
N VAL A 188 -11.82 -6.28 6.78
CA VAL A 188 -11.86 -5.39 5.62
C VAL A 188 -11.25 -6.08 4.40
N ALA A 189 -12.02 -6.17 3.30
CA ALA A 189 -11.52 -6.61 2.01
C ALA A 189 -10.84 -5.44 1.29
N VAL A 190 -9.54 -5.54 1.01
CA VAL A 190 -8.72 -4.45 0.47
C VAL A 190 -8.35 -4.70 -0.97
N ILE A 191 -8.65 -3.74 -1.82
CA ILE A 191 -8.25 -3.75 -3.24
C ILE A 191 -7.66 -2.40 -3.64
N PHE A 192 -6.74 -2.44 -4.62
CA PHE A 192 -6.19 -1.27 -5.30
C PHE A 192 -6.77 -1.20 -6.72
N PRO A 193 -7.88 -0.49 -6.97
CA PRO A 193 -8.59 -0.50 -8.25
C PRO A 193 -7.76 -0.02 -9.43
N GLU A 194 -6.74 0.80 -9.21
CA GLU A 194 -5.79 1.24 -10.24
C GLU A 194 -5.05 0.06 -10.90
N GLY A 195 -4.89 -1.02 -10.17
CA GLY A 195 -4.25 -2.23 -10.65
C GLY A 195 -2.73 -2.11 -10.86
N SER A 196 -2.14 -0.94 -10.74
CA SER A 196 -0.69 -0.71 -10.75
C SER A 196 -0.37 0.63 -10.12
N ARG A 197 0.86 0.81 -9.66
CA ARG A 197 1.34 2.09 -9.10
C ARG A 197 1.21 3.21 -10.12
N ALA A 198 0.61 4.32 -9.69
CA ALA A 198 0.38 5.50 -10.51
C ALA A 198 1.69 6.19 -10.92
N ASN A 199 1.77 6.60 -12.17
CA ASN A 199 2.73 7.57 -12.70
C ASN A 199 2.18 8.18 -13.98
N ASN A 200 2.76 9.30 -14.43
CA ASN A 200 2.26 10.06 -15.57
C ASN A 200 2.17 9.22 -16.87
N THR A 201 3.20 8.42 -17.16
CA THR A 201 3.23 7.57 -18.36
C THR A 201 2.12 6.52 -18.36
N LYS A 202 1.89 5.89 -17.21
CA LYS A 202 0.82 4.88 -17.09
C LYS A 202 -0.55 5.52 -17.14
N ARG A 203 -0.72 6.71 -16.54
CA ARG A 203 -1.99 7.45 -16.60
C ARG A 203 -2.34 7.81 -18.03
N ALA A 204 -1.43 8.42 -18.79
CA ALA A 204 -1.65 8.72 -20.20
C ALA A 204 -2.06 7.47 -20.99
N ARG A 205 -1.32 6.37 -20.86
CA ARG A 205 -1.64 5.11 -21.54
C ARG A 205 -2.98 4.51 -21.12
N ALA A 206 -3.37 4.68 -19.84
CA ALA A 206 -4.65 4.18 -19.35
C ALA A 206 -5.81 5.01 -19.92
N LEU A 207 -5.67 6.33 -19.97
CA LEU A 207 -6.64 7.25 -20.59
C LEU A 207 -6.77 6.99 -22.08
N ASP A 208 -5.67 6.81 -22.82
CA ASP A 208 -5.72 6.51 -24.27
C ASP A 208 -6.47 5.21 -24.58
N LYS A 209 -6.24 4.15 -23.76
CA LYS A 209 -6.99 2.92 -23.88
C LYS A 209 -8.46 3.09 -23.55
N LEU A 210 -8.76 3.96 -22.57
CA LEU A 210 -10.14 4.23 -22.17
C LEU A 210 -10.88 5.04 -23.26
N ARG A 211 -10.23 6.04 -23.89
CA ARG A 211 -10.79 6.81 -25.02
C ARG A 211 -11.24 5.94 -26.16
N THR A 212 -10.47 4.88 -26.45
CA THR A 212 -10.82 3.93 -27.54
C THR A 212 -12.04 3.07 -27.21
N ARG A 213 -12.30 2.78 -25.92
CA ARG A 213 -13.34 1.83 -25.50
C ARG A 213 -14.57 2.50 -24.91
N LEU A 214 -14.39 3.56 -24.15
CA LEU A 214 -15.41 4.26 -23.37
C LEU A 214 -15.08 5.77 -23.40
N PRO A 215 -15.33 6.47 -24.50
CA PRO A 215 -14.88 7.86 -24.70
C PRO A 215 -15.47 8.82 -23.65
N GLU A 216 -16.74 8.70 -23.31
CA GLU A 216 -17.39 9.56 -22.30
C GLU A 216 -16.77 9.39 -20.90
N ARG A 217 -16.42 8.17 -20.54
CA ARG A 217 -15.72 7.89 -19.27
C ARG A 217 -14.30 8.43 -19.30
N ALA A 218 -13.62 8.36 -20.44
CA ALA A 218 -12.28 8.90 -20.61
C ALA A 218 -12.28 10.43 -20.45
N GLU A 219 -13.23 11.14 -21.04
CA GLU A 219 -13.40 12.59 -20.90
C GLU A 219 -13.61 12.99 -19.45
N ARG A 220 -14.47 12.26 -18.69
CA ARG A 220 -14.69 12.49 -17.26
C ARG A 220 -13.41 12.33 -16.45
N LEU A 221 -12.59 11.30 -16.73
CA LEU A 221 -11.37 10.97 -16.00
C LEU A 221 -10.10 11.68 -16.50
N GLU A 222 -10.18 12.49 -17.56
CA GLU A 222 -9.07 13.30 -18.07
C GLU A 222 -8.50 14.28 -17.02
N LYS A 223 -9.33 14.65 -16.05
CA LYS A 223 -8.97 15.57 -14.95
C LYS A 223 -8.00 14.96 -13.94
N LEU A 224 -7.80 13.63 -13.94
CA LEU A 224 -6.88 12.95 -13.03
C LEU A 224 -5.43 13.41 -13.22
N GLN A 225 -4.78 13.82 -12.14
CA GLN A 225 -3.40 14.30 -12.12
C GLN A 225 -2.44 13.36 -11.42
N TYR A 226 -2.89 12.66 -10.39
CA TYR A 226 -2.08 11.79 -9.52
C TYR A 226 -2.48 10.33 -9.58
N LEU A 227 -3.78 10.01 -9.69
CA LEU A 227 -4.31 8.66 -9.70
C LEU A 227 -4.40 8.10 -11.13
N LEU A 228 -4.50 6.77 -11.27
CA LEU A 228 -4.87 6.13 -12.53
C LEU A 228 -6.39 5.93 -12.60
N PRO A 229 -6.99 5.90 -13.80
CA PRO A 229 -8.37 5.48 -13.98
C PRO A 229 -8.66 4.16 -13.25
N PRO A 230 -9.67 4.08 -12.37
CA PRO A 230 -9.95 2.88 -11.61
C PRO A 230 -10.55 1.78 -12.50
N LYS A 231 -10.22 0.53 -12.21
CA LYS A 231 -10.80 -0.66 -12.85
C LYS A 231 -11.93 -1.18 -11.97
N PRO A 232 -13.19 -1.09 -12.40
CA PRO A 232 -14.32 -1.38 -11.54
C PRO A 232 -14.52 -2.87 -11.24
N ALA A 233 -14.13 -3.78 -12.14
CA ALA A 233 -14.50 -5.19 -12.09
C ALA A 233 -14.18 -5.88 -10.74
N GLY A 234 -12.96 -5.68 -10.19
CA GLY A 234 -12.59 -6.28 -8.90
C GLY A 234 -13.34 -5.67 -7.72
N ALA A 235 -13.60 -4.36 -7.73
CA ALA A 235 -14.38 -3.70 -6.70
C ALA A 235 -15.86 -4.11 -6.77
N SER A 236 -16.42 -4.24 -7.99
CA SER A 236 -17.77 -4.76 -8.20
C SER A 236 -17.92 -6.21 -7.70
N ALA A 237 -16.91 -7.07 -7.92
CA ALA A 237 -16.91 -8.44 -7.43
C ALA A 237 -16.93 -8.49 -5.88
N LEU A 238 -16.17 -7.62 -5.21
CA LEU A 238 -16.21 -7.49 -3.74
C LEU A 238 -17.59 -7.06 -3.23
N LEU A 239 -18.20 -6.06 -3.88
CA LEU A 239 -19.55 -5.59 -3.52
C LEU A 239 -20.63 -6.65 -3.76
N ALA A 240 -20.50 -7.46 -4.81
CA ALA A 240 -21.40 -8.57 -5.08
C ALA A 240 -21.30 -9.65 -4.01
N ALA A 241 -20.07 -9.96 -3.54
CA ALA A 241 -19.82 -10.97 -2.52
C ALA A 241 -20.29 -10.54 -1.12
N VAL A 242 -20.24 -9.22 -0.81
CA VAL A 242 -20.61 -8.67 0.51
C VAL A 242 -21.52 -7.45 0.32
N PRO A 243 -22.79 -7.66 -0.07
CA PRO A 243 -23.67 -6.56 -0.50
C PRO A 243 -24.10 -5.61 0.63
N HIS A 244 -23.81 -5.95 1.89
CA HIS A 244 -24.10 -5.13 3.08
C HIS A 244 -22.87 -4.41 3.63
N ALA A 245 -21.67 -4.65 3.09
CA ALA A 245 -20.44 -4.01 3.56
C ALA A 245 -20.42 -2.51 3.26
N ASN A 246 -20.01 -1.70 4.24
CA ASN A 246 -19.68 -0.31 4.00
C ASN A 246 -18.40 -0.20 3.16
N VAL A 247 -18.28 0.87 2.40
CA VAL A 247 -17.11 1.09 1.54
C VAL A 247 -16.19 2.13 2.17
N ILE A 248 -14.91 1.83 2.21
CA ILE A 248 -13.85 2.75 2.62
C ILE A 248 -13.10 3.19 1.38
N THR A 249 -12.96 4.49 1.16
CA THR A 249 -11.94 5.03 0.27
C THR A 249 -10.74 5.47 1.09
N MET A 250 -9.54 5.07 0.64
CA MET A 250 -8.28 5.45 1.29
C MET A 250 -7.31 6.03 0.27
N TRP A 251 -6.93 7.28 0.50
CA TRP A 251 -5.86 7.91 -0.27
C TRP A 251 -4.71 8.36 0.64
N HIS A 252 -3.57 8.55 0.05
CA HIS A 252 -2.40 9.10 0.71
C HIS A 252 -1.63 10.02 -0.24
N SER A 253 -0.81 10.88 0.33
CA SER A 253 0.18 11.70 -0.37
C SER A 253 1.54 11.58 0.31
N GLY A 254 2.62 11.91 -0.40
CA GLY A 254 3.98 11.89 0.13
C GLY A 254 4.82 10.67 -0.26
N PHE A 255 4.23 9.65 -0.91
CA PHE A 255 4.97 8.55 -1.53
C PHE A 255 5.18 8.73 -3.03
N ASP A 256 4.73 9.83 -3.60
CA ASP A 256 4.88 10.14 -5.02
C ASP A 256 6.36 10.29 -5.37
N GLY A 257 6.80 9.62 -6.45
CA GLY A 257 8.20 9.58 -6.87
C GLY A 257 9.11 8.59 -6.13
N LEU A 258 8.56 7.80 -5.18
CA LEU A 258 9.28 6.75 -4.46
C LEU A 258 9.10 5.35 -5.08
N ASP A 259 8.86 5.29 -6.38
CA ASP A 259 8.65 4.04 -7.13
C ASP A 259 9.96 3.43 -7.66
N THR A 260 11.07 4.17 -7.60
CA THR A 260 12.40 3.74 -8.05
C THR A 260 13.46 3.97 -6.97
N PHE A 261 14.53 3.16 -6.99
CA PHE A 261 15.70 3.33 -6.11
C PHE A 261 16.28 4.76 -6.19
N ARG A 262 16.46 5.27 -7.43
CA ARG A 262 16.98 6.62 -7.65
C ARG A 262 16.07 7.69 -7.07
N GLY A 263 14.75 7.52 -7.23
CA GLY A 263 13.74 8.42 -6.68
C GLY A 263 13.79 8.45 -5.15
N ILE A 264 13.89 7.28 -4.52
CA ILE A 264 13.98 7.16 -3.05
C ILE A 264 15.24 7.87 -2.53
N VAL A 265 16.42 7.56 -3.08
CA VAL A 265 17.69 8.18 -2.64
C VAL A 265 17.67 9.70 -2.87
N HIS A 266 17.17 10.15 -4.03
CA HIS A 266 17.04 11.57 -4.33
C HIS A 266 16.13 12.28 -3.31
N HIS A 267 14.98 11.71 -3.01
CA HIS A 267 14.04 12.27 -2.04
C HIS A 267 14.64 12.33 -0.63
N LEU A 268 15.30 11.25 -0.18
CA LEU A 268 15.98 11.19 1.13
C LEU A 268 17.11 12.22 1.26
N ALA A 269 17.76 12.57 0.15
CA ALA A 269 18.78 13.61 0.12
C ALA A 269 18.21 15.01 0.38
N GLN A 270 16.97 15.26 -0.03
CA GLN A 270 16.34 16.58 0.01
C GLN A 270 15.54 16.83 1.30
N ARG A 271 14.69 15.87 1.69
CA ARG A 271 13.71 16.05 2.78
C ARG A 271 13.34 14.76 3.50
N ALA A 272 12.74 14.89 4.68
CA ALA A 272 12.09 13.77 5.36
C ALA A 272 10.83 13.36 4.59
N ILE A 273 10.51 12.07 4.60
CA ILE A 273 9.30 11.54 4.00
C ILE A 273 8.14 11.83 4.95
N ARG A 274 7.23 12.68 4.53
CA ARG A 274 5.97 12.95 5.25
C ARG A 274 4.83 12.38 4.43
N VAL A 275 4.04 11.54 5.06
CA VAL A 275 2.89 10.88 4.43
C VAL A 275 1.65 11.28 5.19
N HIS A 276 0.67 11.74 4.46
CA HIS A 276 -0.66 11.97 4.96
C HIS A 276 -1.58 10.91 4.38
N VAL A 277 -2.36 10.24 5.24
CA VAL A 277 -3.33 9.19 4.87
C VAL A 277 -4.69 9.63 5.32
N LYS A 278 -5.66 9.60 4.43
CA LYS A 278 -7.06 9.83 4.79
C LYS A 278 -7.93 8.64 4.43
N ILE A 279 -8.76 8.27 5.39
CA ILE A 279 -9.80 7.26 5.27
C ILE A 279 -11.15 7.96 5.28
N THR A 280 -12.04 7.54 4.39
CA THR A 280 -13.43 8.02 4.36
C THR A 280 -14.35 6.82 4.25
N GLU A 281 -15.29 6.68 5.17
CA GLU A 281 -16.35 5.67 5.10
C GLU A 281 -17.52 6.17 4.27
N HIS A 282 -18.07 5.29 3.46
CA HIS A 282 -19.31 5.48 2.72
C HIS A 282 -20.27 4.37 3.14
N HIS A 283 -21.38 4.75 3.76
CA HIS A 283 -22.41 3.79 4.12
C HIS A 283 -22.91 3.05 2.87
N ARG A 284 -23.14 1.76 2.99
CA ARG A 284 -23.54 0.91 1.84
C ARG A 284 -24.75 1.48 1.10
N ALA A 285 -25.70 2.09 1.81
CA ALA A 285 -26.90 2.68 1.21
C ALA A 285 -26.61 3.87 0.27
N THR A 286 -25.46 4.55 0.44
CA THR A 286 -25.03 5.68 -0.40
C THR A 286 -24.13 5.27 -1.56
N VAL A 287 -23.69 4.02 -1.57
CA VAL A 287 -22.84 3.47 -2.65
C VAL A 287 -23.71 2.88 -3.74
N ALA A 288 -23.60 3.41 -4.94
CA ALA A 288 -24.32 2.92 -6.11
C ALA A 288 -24.05 1.42 -6.38
N SER A 289 -24.94 0.75 -7.07
CA SER A 289 -24.84 -0.67 -7.41
C SER A 289 -24.98 -0.87 -8.92
N GLY A 290 -24.56 -2.04 -9.41
CA GLY A 290 -24.66 -2.38 -10.84
C GLY A 290 -23.83 -1.42 -11.71
N GLU A 291 -24.40 -0.98 -12.81
CA GLU A 291 -23.72 -0.07 -13.77
C GLU A 291 -23.41 1.30 -13.16
N ALA A 292 -24.31 1.83 -12.33
CA ALA A 292 -24.11 3.12 -11.66
C ALA A 292 -22.93 3.12 -10.67
N PHE A 293 -22.45 1.94 -10.23
CA PHE A 293 -21.26 1.85 -9.39
C PHE A 293 -19.99 2.36 -10.10
N VAL A 294 -19.91 2.21 -11.42
CA VAL A 294 -18.76 2.70 -12.18
C VAL A 294 -18.67 4.21 -12.10
N ASP A 295 -19.79 4.92 -12.22
CA ASP A 295 -19.85 6.37 -12.16
C ASP A 295 -19.54 6.86 -10.74
N TRP A 296 -20.12 6.20 -9.72
CA TRP A 296 -19.80 6.47 -8.32
C TRP A 296 -18.30 6.29 -8.02
N LEU A 297 -17.70 5.20 -8.52
CA LEU A 297 -16.28 4.91 -8.33
C LEU A 297 -15.39 5.98 -8.98
N ASP A 298 -15.74 6.39 -10.21
CA ASP A 298 -15.02 7.45 -10.93
C ASP A 298 -15.11 8.78 -10.18
N GLU A 299 -16.28 9.12 -9.63
CA GLU A 299 -16.47 10.32 -8.81
C GLU A 299 -15.59 10.30 -7.55
N GLN A 300 -15.59 9.17 -6.81
CA GLN A 300 -14.71 9.04 -5.63
C GLN A 300 -13.24 9.16 -6.01
N TRP A 301 -12.84 8.63 -7.18
CA TRP A 301 -11.47 8.74 -7.67
C TRP A 301 -11.08 10.19 -7.98
N LEU A 302 -11.97 10.96 -8.59
CA LEU A 302 -11.76 12.39 -8.83
C LEU A 302 -11.67 13.19 -7.54
N VAL A 303 -12.52 12.89 -6.55
CA VAL A 303 -12.46 13.52 -5.21
C VAL A 303 -11.13 13.22 -4.53
N MET A 304 -10.67 11.97 -4.57
CA MET A 304 -9.37 11.59 -3.99
C MET A 304 -8.20 12.26 -4.74
N ASP A 305 -8.24 12.32 -6.07
CA ASP A 305 -7.19 12.95 -6.88
C ASP A 305 -7.05 14.43 -6.56
N ASP A 306 -8.16 15.15 -6.47
CA ASP A 306 -8.20 16.56 -6.08
C ASP A 306 -7.68 16.77 -4.65
N ALA A 307 -8.05 15.89 -3.72
CA ALA A 307 -7.54 15.94 -2.34
C ALA A 307 -6.02 15.74 -2.29
N VAL A 308 -5.48 14.79 -3.06
CA VAL A 308 -4.03 14.58 -3.21
C VAL A 308 -3.37 15.81 -3.82
N SER A 309 -3.94 16.37 -4.89
CA SER A 309 -3.43 17.57 -5.57
C SER A 309 -3.31 18.75 -4.60
N ARG A 310 -4.37 19.02 -3.84
CA ARG A 310 -4.38 20.09 -2.83
C ARG A 310 -3.34 19.86 -1.73
N HIS A 311 -3.17 18.63 -1.28
CA HIS A 311 -2.20 18.32 -0.23
C HIS A 311 -0.77 18.46 -0.75
N VAL A 312 -0.47 17.96 -1.94
CA VAL A 312 0.86 18.09 -2.57
C VAL A 312 1.20 19.55 -2.81
N SER A 313 0.26 20.36 -3.29
CA SER A 313 0.45 21.81 -3.52
C SER A 313 0.76 22.55 -2.21
N ARG A 314 0.09 22.24 -1.10
CA ARG A 314 0.38 22.84 0.21
C ARG A 314 1.79 22.50 0.74
N VAL A 315 2.26 21.29 0.48
CA VAL A 315 3.60 20.84 0.93
C VAL A 315 4.72 21.44 0.06
N LEU A 316 4.42 21.79 -1.20
CA LEU A 316 5.39 22.37 -2.14
C LEU A 316 5.51 23.90 -2.02
N ILE A 317 4.51 24.59 -1.46
CA ILE A 317 4.61 26.04 -1.19
C ILE A 317 5.42 26.18 0.12
N PRO A 318 6.68 26.64 0.08
CA PRO A 318 7.36 27.06 1.32
C PRO A 318 6.52 28.16 1.94
N LEU A 319 6.40 28.18 3.26
CA LEU A 319 5.89 29.34 4.02
C LEU A 319 6.81 30.54 3.74
N SER A 320 6.63 31.19 2.60
CA SER A 320 7.13 32.53 2.32
C SER A 320 6.20 33.49 3.04
N GLY A 321 6.50 33.79 4.30
CA GLY A 321 5.69 34.70 5.10
C GLY A 321 6.06 34.66 6.57
N GLY A 322 7.34 34.77 6.89
CA GLY A 322 7.76 35.28 8.19
C GLY A 322 7.69 36.80 8.11
N GLU A 323 6.58 37.36 8.52
CA GLU A 323 6.44 38.78 8.77
C GLU A 323 7.50 39.22 9.80
N HIS A 324 8.29 40.18 9.39
CA HIS A 324 8.99 41.06 10.32
C HIS A 324 7.93 41.91 11.03
N GLY A 325 7.85 41.75 12.31
CA GLY A 325 7.13 42.58 13.23
C GLY A 325 7.74 42.47 14.62
#